data_5c9a4ed77a2d731f1a18ef44dce55553
#
_entry.id   5c9a4ed77a2d731f1a18ef44dce55553
#
_cell.length_a   1.000
_cell.length_b   1.000
_cell.length_c   1.000
_cell.angle_alpha   90.00
_cell.angle_beta   90.00
_cell.angle_gamma   90.00
#
_symmetry.space_group_name_H-M   'P 1'
#
loop_
_entity.id
_entity.type
_entity.pdbx_description
1 polymer ?
#
loop_
_entity_poly.entity_id
_entity_poly.type
_entity_poly.pdbx_seq_one_letter_code
_entity_poly.pdbx_strand_id
1 'polypeptide(L)'
;MSANVDLYFAAVNLGCAAPAALGEFWGKVLGREVTPGVTAPEVVTVGTTDPGGRPQMVFYPAPEAERVIGGFVPTLQTEHHDKEVKRLTGLGAEVVAEPYLPPIRLTVFADPEGNRFQLATFQPE
;
A
#
# COMPACT_ATOMS: atom_id res chain seq x y z
N MET A 1 17.33 -19.44 -14.41
CA MET A 1 17.34 -20.60 -13.54
C MET A 1 16.58 -20.30 -12.26
N SER A 2 15.60 -21.05 -11.99
CA SER A 2 14.80 -20.78 -10.80
C SER A 2 15.35 -21.56 -9.62
N ALA A 3 15.31 -20.93 -8.47
CA ALA A 3 15.53 -21.66 -7.24
C ALA A 3 14.35 -22.58 -7.03
N ASN A 4 14.61 -23.75 -6.49
CA ASN A 4 13.56 -24.72 -6.21
C ASN A 4 12.87 -24.36 -4.91
N VAL A 5 12.33 -23.16 -4.87
CA VAL A 5 11.72 -22.62 -3.66
C VAL A 5 10.22 -22.45 -3.90
N ASP A 6 9.43 -22.98 -2.99
CA ASP A 6 7.98 -22.92 -3.08
C ASP A 6 7.41 -21.88 -2.10
N LEU A 7 7.93 -20.67 -2.22
CA LEU A 7 7.51 -19.53 -1.38
C LEU A 7 7.22 -18.33 -2.24
N TYR A 8 6.20 -17.56 -1.87
CA TYR A 8 5.89 -16.31 -2.53
C TYR A 8 5.29 -15.35 -1.51
N PHE A 9 5.31 -14.08 -1.86
CA PHE A 9 4.76 -13.03 -1.00
C PHE A 9 3.25 -13.05 -1.11
N ALA A 10 2.58 -13.64 -0.15
CA ALA A 10 1.12 -13.78 -0.21
C ALA A 10 0.41 -12.51 0.24
N ALA A 11 0.86 -11.91 1.32
CA ALA A 11 0.15 -10.77 1.90
C ALA A 11 1.07 -9.93 2.76
N VAL A 12 0.68 -8.67 2.91
CA VAL A 12 1.27 -7.75 3.87
C VAL A 12 0.20 -7.45 4.90
N ASN A 13 0.49 -7.68 6.16
CA ASN A 13 -0.47 -7.46 7.25
C ASN A 13 -0.12 -6.16 7.96
N LEU A 14 -1.14 -5.33 8.19
CA LEU A 14 -0.95 -4.00 8.74
C LEU A 14 -1.90 -3.78 9.90
N GLY A 15 -1.34 -3.58 11.10
CA GLY A 15 -2.14 -3.22 12.27
C GLY A 15 -2.50 -1.75 12.20
N CYS A 16 -3.76 -1.42 12.50
CA CYS A 16 -4.24 -0.06 12.31
C CYS A 16 -5.40 0.24 13.25
N ALA A 17 -5.83 1.49 13.26
CA ALA A 17 -6.94 1.92 14.11
C ALA A 17 -8.28 1.56 13.47
N ALA A 18 -8.41 1.76 12.16
CA ALA A 18 -9.69 1.61 11.46
C ALA A 18 -9.51 0.76 10.21
N PRO A 19 -9.49 -0.58 10.35
CA PRO A 19 -9.25 -1.45 9.20
C PRO A 19 -10.20 -1.22 8.02
N ALA A 20 -11.48 -1.01 8.27
CA ALA A 20 -12.42 -0.82 7.17
C ALA A 20 -12.10 0.44 6.36
N ALA A 21 -11.85 1.55 7.05
CA ALA A 21 -11.55 2.81 6.37
C ALA A 21 -10.20 2.75 5.66
N LEU A 22 -9.20 2.18 6.32
CA LEU A 22 -7.87 2.09 5.73
C LEU A 22 -7.86 1.11 4.56
N GLY A 23 -8.59 0.00 4.70
CA GLY A 23 -8.72 -0.95 3.60
C GLY A 23 -9.39 -0.33 2.39
N GLU A 24 -10.42 0.51 2.62
CA GLU A 24 -11.09 1.19 1.51
C GLU A 24 -10.13 2.14 0.79
N PHE A 25 -9.33 2.87 1.55
CA PHE A 25 -8.33 3.76 0.95
C PHE A 25 -7.38 2.96 0.04
N TRP A 26 -6.79 1.89 0.58
CA TRP A 26 -5.82 1.10 -0.18
C TRP A 26 -6.46 0.35 -1.34
N GLY A 27 -7.72 -0.07 -1.18
CA GLY A 27 -8.46 -0.68 -2.28
C GLY A 27 -8.58 0.28 -3.46
N LYS A 28 -8.86 1.56 -3.17
CA LYS A 28 -8.96 2.57 -4.21
C LYS A 28 -7.60 2.92 -4.80
N VAL A 29 -6.57 2.99 -3.95
CA VAL A 29 -5.21 3.25 -4.43
C VAL A 29 -4.79 2.19 -5.45
N LEU A 30 -5.03 0.92 -5.13
CA LEU A 30 -4.57 -0.19 -5.96
C LEU A 30 -5.59 -0.64 -6.99
N GLY A 31 -6.81 -0.09 -6.95
CA GLY A 31 -7.88 -0.51 -7.85
C GLY A 31 -8.28 -1.95 -7.61
N ARG A 32 -8.30 -2.40 -6.35
CA ARG A 32 -8.57 -3.78 -6.01
C ARG A 32 -9.71 -3.87 -5.01
N GLU A 33 -10.39 -5.00 -5.03
CA GLU A 33 -11.58 -5.20 -4.20
C GLU A 33 -11.23 -5.40 -2.73
N VAL A 34 -12.08 -4.90 -1.86
CA VAL A 34 -11.93 -4.98 -0.40
C VAL A 34 -12.94 -6.01 0.11
N THR A 35 -12.48 -6.97 0.91
CA THR A 35 -13.37 -7.97 1.48
C THR A 35 -13.16 -8.06 2.98
N PRO A 36 -14.24 -8.26 3.77
CA PRO A 36 -14.09 -8.47 5.21
C PRO A 36 -13.54 -9.87 5.48
N GLY A 37 -12.98 -10.05 6.67
CA GLY A 37 -12.49 -11.34 7.08
C GLY A 37 -13.64 -12.33 7.31
N VAL A 38 -13.38 -13.60 7.01
CA VAL A 38 -14.41 -14.63 7.13
C VAL A 38 -14.71 -14.93 8.59
N THR A 39 -13.68 -15.11 9.39
CA THR A 39 -13.82 -15.46 10.80
C THR A 39 -13.71 -14.27 11.73
N ALA A 40 -13.20 -13.15 11.22
CA ALA A 40 -13.01 -11.93 11.98
C ALA A 40 -13.40 -10.75 11.10
N PRO A 41 -14.68 -10.35 11.13
CA PRO A 41 -15.19 -9.31 10.22
C PRO A 41 -14.47 -7.96 10.37
N GLU A 42 -13.87 -7.70 11.51
CA GLU A 42 -13.10 -6.47 11.72
C GLU A 42 -11.77 -6.49 10.97
N VAL A 43 -11.36 -7.63 10.44
CA VAL A 43 -10.17 -7.76 9.61
C VAL A 43 -10.60 -7.60 8.15
N VAL A 44 -9.91 -6.74 7.42
CA VAL A 44 -10.26 -6.41 6.05
C VAL A 44 -9.11 -6.76 5.12
N THR A 45 -9.41 -7.35 3.97
CA THR A 45 -8.40 -7.76 3.01
C THR A 45 -8.62 -7.06 1.68
N VAL A 46 -7.53 -6.58 1.08
CA VAL A 46 -7.54 -5.95 -0.24
C VAL A 46 -6.88 -6.90 -1.23
N GLY A 47 -7.58 -7.23 -2.31
CA GLY A 47 -7.03 -8.02 -3.39
C GLY A 47 -7.24 -9.51 -3.28
N THR A 48 -8.07 -9.97 -2.33
CA THR A 48 -8.32 -11.40 -2.15
C THR A 48 -8.91 -12.05 -3.40
N THR A 49 -9.75 -11.30 -4.12
CA THR A 49 -10.45 -11.84 -5.27
C THR A 49 -9.68 -11.76 -6.56
N ASP A 50 -8.49 -11.15 -6.55
CA ASP A 50 -7.71 -10.95 -7.78
C ASP A 50 -6.89 -12.19 -8.10
N PRO A 51 -7.16 -12.89 -9.21
CA PRO A 51 -6.31 -14.02 -9.58
C PRO A 51 -4.88 -13.51 -9.82
N GLY A 52 -3.92 -14.11 -9.13
CA GLY A 52 -2.54 -13.68 -9.27
C GLY A 52 -2.23 -12.31 -8.70
N GLY A 53 -3.21 -11.70 -8.03
CA GLY A 53 -3.02 -10.37 -7.46
C GLY A 53 -2.34 -10.42 -6.11
N ARG A 54 -1.06 -10.54 -6.10
CA ARG A 54 -0.26 -10.63 -4.89
C ARG A 54 0.84 -9.61 -4.90
N PRO A 55 1.26 -9.16 -3.72
CA PRO A 55 0.72 -9.53 -2.41
C PRO A 55 -0.62 -8.87 -2.13
N GLN A 56 -1.43 -9.53 -1.34
CA GLN A 56 -2.65 -8.93 -0.81
C GLN A 56 -2.28 -8.06 0.38
N MET A 57 -3.18 -7.17 0.77
CA MET A 57 -3.00 -6.40 2.00
C MET A 57 -4.08 -6.82 2.99
N VAL A 58 -3.67 -7.03 4.24
CA VAL A 58 -4.60 -7.41 5.30
C VAL A 58 -4.52 -6.35 6.39
N PHE A 59 -5.66 -5.79 6.75
CA PHE A 59 -5.74 -4.74 7.78
C PHE A 59 -6.48 -5.30 8.99
N TYR A 60 -5.86 -5.19 10.16
CA TYR A 60 -6.44 -5.70 11.39
C TYR A 60 -6.32 -4.66 12.50
N PRO A 61 -7.27 -4.66 13.45
CA PRO A 61 -7.20 -3.67 14.53
C PRO A 61 -6.02 -3.97 15.46
N ALA A 62 -5.25 -2.96 15.78
CA ALA A 62 -4.11 -3.08 16.67
C ALA A 62 -3.99 -1.86 17.54
N PRO A 63 -3.61 -2.02 18.83
CA PRO A 63 -3.38 -0.87 19.68
C PRO A 63 -2.19 -0.06 19.16
N GLU A 64 -2.21 1.23 19.47
CA GLU A 64 -1.21 2.15 18.94
C GLU A 64 0.23 1.66 19.18
N ALA A 65 0.47 1.08 20.33
CA ALA A 65 1.82 0.62 20.67
C ALA A 65 2.32 -0.50 19.77
N GLU A 66 1.41 -1.20 19.07
CA GLU A 66 1.78 -2.31 18.21
C GLU A 66 1.80 -1.92 16.72
N ARG A 67 1.53 -0.66 16.41
CA ARG A 67 1.54 -0.20 15.03
C ARG A 67 2.94 0.29 14.68
N VAL A 68 3.42 -0.13 13.51
CA VAL A 68 4.75 0.26 13.05
C VAL A 68 4.60 1.25 11.91
N ILE A 69 5.12 2.47 12.11
CA ILE A 69 5.05 3.52 11.10
C ILE A 69 6.46 3.83 10.63
N GLY A 70 6.66 3.77 9.30
CA GLY A 70 7.95 4.09 8.71
C GLY A 70 8.96 2.97 8.71
N GLY A 71 8.63 1.83 9.33
CA GLY A 71 9.54 0.69 9.36
C GLY A 71 9.43 -0.21 8.14
N PHE A 72 8.32 -0.15 7.44
CA PHE A 72 8.10 -0.93 6.23
C PHE A 72 7.39 -0.01 5.24
N VAL A 73 8.05 0.28 4.12
CA VAL A 73 7.57 1.30 3.19
C VAL A 73 7.38 0.67 1.82
N PRO A 74 6.14 0.40 1.42
CA PRO A 74 5.91 -0.14 0.08
C PRO A 74 6.15 0.90 -1.00
N THR A 75 6.61 0.45 -2.16
CA THR A 75 6.81 1.29 -3.32
C THR A 75 5.84 0.89 -4.41
N LEU A 76 5.11 1.87 -4.92
CA LEU A 76 4.21 1.70 -6.05
C LEU A 76 4.87 2.34 -7.26
N GLN A 77 4.82 1.68 -8.40
CA GLN A 77 5.48 2.17 -9.61
C GLN A 77 4.44 2.59 -10.63
N THR A 78 4.72 3.69 -11.32
CA THR A 78 3.83 4.19 -12.36
C THR A 78 4.65 4.84 -13.46
N GLU A 79 4.05 4.93 -14.66
CA GLU A 79 4.62 5.72 -15.74
C GLU A 79 3.95 7.09 -15.86
N HIS A 80 2.99 7.38 -14.96
CA HIS A 80 2.21 8.61 -15.00
C HIS A 80 2.25 9.30 -13.64
N HIS A 81 3.43 9.76 -13.28
CA HIS A 81 3.70 10.24 -11.93
C HIS A 81 2.76 11.37 -11.49
N ASP A 82 2.68 12.44 -12.27
CA ASP A 82 1.86 13.60 -11.88
C ASP A 82 0.39 13.24 -11.77
N LYS A 83 -0.09 12.40 -12.67
CA LYS A 83 -1.48 11.96 -12.63
C LYS A 83 -1.77 11.17 -11.35
N GLU A 84 -0.85 10.28 -10.98
CA GLU A 84 -1.04 9.47 -9.79
C GLU A 84 -0.88 10.28 -8.51
N VAL A 85 0.04 11.25 -8.47
CA VAL A 85 0.15 12.13 -7.31
C VAL A 85 -1.19 12.84 -7.07
N LYS A 86 -1.79 13.35 -8.13
CA LYS A 86 -3.07 14.04 -8.03
C LYS A 86 -4.17 13.09 -7.56
N ARG A 87 -4.20 11.90 -8.12
CA ARG A 87 -5.23 10.92 -7.76
C ARG A 87 -5.09 10.50 -6.30
N LEU A 88 -3.87 10.20 -5.87
CA LEU A 88 -3.61 9.74 -4.50
C LEU A 88 -3.92 10.82 -3.47
N THR A 89 -3.55 12.07 -3.76
CA THR A 89 -3.89 13.15 -2.82
C THR A 89 -5.40 13.36 -2.76
N GLY A 90 -6.10 13.18 -3.87
CA GLY A 90 -7.56 13.26 -3.89
C GLY A 90 -8.22 12.16 -3.08
N LEU A 91 -7.55 11.03 -2.92
CA LEU A 91 -8.06 9.92 -2.10
C LEU A 91 -7.75 10.08 -0.61
N GLY A 92 -6.92 11.05 -0.25
CA GLY A 92 -6.60 11.31 1.15
C GLY A 92 -5.15 11.05 1.54
N ALA A 93 -4.28 10.71 0.58
CA ALA A 93 -2.87 10.58 0.86
C ALA A 93 -2.24 11.96 0.99
N GLU A 94 -1.21 12.04 1.81
CA GLU A 94 -0.50 13.29 2.06
C GLU A 94 0.93 13.18 1.57
N VAL A 95 1.40 14.16 0.81
CA VAL A 95 2.79 14.18 0.37
C VAL A 95 3.68 14.54 1.54
N VAL A 96 4.66 13.70 1.82
CA VAL A 96 5.57 13.89 2.94
C VAL A 96 6.92 14.41 2.48
N ALA A 97 7.41 13.90 1.35
CA ALA A 97 8.73 14.27 0.86
C ALA A 97 8.86 13.96 -0.62
N GLU A 98 9.77 14.65 -1.28
CA GLU A 98 10.09 14.41 -2.69
C GLU A 98 11.60 14.40 -2.86
N PRO A 99 12.27 13.33 -2.43
CA PRO A 99 13.72 13.30 -2.49
C PRO A 99 14.23 13.32 -3.93
N TYR A 100 15.42 13.89 -4.10
CA TYR A 100 16.04 13.97 -5.42
C TYR A 100 16.91 12.75 -5.63
N LEU A 101 16.45 11.82 -6.46
CA LEU A 101 17.12 10.54 -6.65
C LEU A 101 17.14 10.11 -8.12
N PRO A 102 17.67 10.97 -9.05
CA PRO A 102 17.65 10.59 -10.45
C PRO A 102 18.44 9.30 -10.67
N PRO A 103 18.01 8.43 -11.58
CA PRO A 103 16.94 8.63 -12.56
C PRO A 103 15.55 8.25 -12.05
N ILE A 104 15.38 8.09 -10.73
CA ILE A 104 14.08 7.77 -10.14
C ILE A 104 13.42 9.05 -9.67
N ARG A 105 12.21 9.28 -10.12
CA ARG A 105 11.37 10.32 -9.54
C ARG A 105 10.55 9.69 -8.44
N LEU A 106 10.65 10.25 -7.25
CA LEU A 106 10.08 9.64 -6.06
C LEU A 106 9.24 10.63 -5.28
N THR A 107 8.04 10.22 -4.89
CA THR A 107 7.20 10.98 -3.97
C THR A 107 6.85 10.07 -2.80
N VAL A 108 7.13 10.53 -1.60
CA VAL A 108 6.81 9.81 -0.38
C VAL A 108 5.50 10.32 0.15
N PHE A 109 4.58 9.41 0.42
CA PHE A 109 3.24 9.72 0.92
C PHE A 109 3.02 9.14 2.30
N ALA A 110 2.04 9.70 3.00
CA ALA A 110 1.45 9.10 4.19
C ALA A 110 0.01 8.72 3.85
N ASP A 111 -0.42 7.53 4.26
CA ASP A 111 -1.81 7.15 4.11
C ASP A 111 -2.63 7.80 5.24
N PRO A 112 -3.96 7.63 5.27
CA PRO A 112 -4.78 8.31 6.29
C PRO A 112 -4.42 8.00 7.74
N GLU A 113 -3.70 6.93 8.00
CA GLU A 113 -3.25 6.62 9.35
C GLU A 113 -1.77 6.90 9.56
N GLY A 114 -1.13 7.57 8.59
CA GLY A 114 0.27 7.97 8.72
C GLY A 114 1.28 6.96 8.23
N ASN A 115 0.84 5.83 7.68
CA ASN A 115 1.77 4.85 7.15
C ASN A 115 2.41 5.38 5.88
N ARG A 116 3.71 5.16 5.76
CA ARG A 116 4.47 5.67 4.61
C ARG A 116 4.41 4.73 3.43
N PHE A 117 4.32 5.29 2.25
CA PHE A 117 4.49 4.54 1.02
C PHE A 117 5.07 5.49 -0.02
N GLN A 118 5.60 4.93 -1.10
CA GLN A 118 6.29 5.73 -2.11
C GLN A 118 5.70 5.48 -3.48
N LEU A 119 5.70 6.53 -4.28
CA LEU A 119 5.35 6.45 -5.69
C LEU A 119 6.62 6.71 -6.48
N ALA A 120 6.98 5.79 -7.35
CA ALA A 120 8.23 5.86 -8.09
C ALA A 120 8.01 5.79 -9.60
N THR A 121 8.77 6.59 -10.33
CA THR A 121 8.76 6.56 -11.79
C THR A 121 10.20 6.65 -12.26
N PHE A 122 10.56 5.77 -13.18
CA PHE A 122 11.88 5.82 -13.78
C PHE A 122 11.89 6.86 -14.88
N GLN A 123 12.74 7.86 -14.74
CA GLN A 123 12.84 8.96 -15.71
C GLN A 123 14.30 9.10 -16.14
N PRO A 124 14.73 8.33 -17.14
CA PRO A 124 16.09 8.50 -17.66
C PRO A 124 16.19 9.85 -18.35
N GLU A 125 17.35 10.47 -18.26
CA GLU A 125 17.59 11.77 -18.90
C GLU A 125 17.89 11.67 -20.36
#